data_227b2a5152c1103fa0695c18ab168acc
#
_entry.id   227b2a5152c1103fa0695c18ab168acc
#
_cell.length_a   1.000
_cell.length_b   1.000
_cell.length_c   1.000
_cell.angle_alpha   90.00
_cell.angle_beta   90.00
_cell.angle_gamma   90.00
#
_symmetry.space_group_name_H-M   'P 1'
#
loop_
_entity.id
_entity.type
_entity.pdbx_description
1 polymer ?
#
loop_
_entity_poly.entity_id
_entity_poly.type
_entity_poly.pdbx_seq_one_letter_code
_entity_poly.pdbx_strand_id
1 'polypeptide(L)'
;GGREFRMHKFRTMHQDAEKDGIVQLTREKDSRITRFGNFLRRTHIDELPQFLNVLRGEMSLVGPRSERPEWIAEFQMQIPFYRARLLVKPGITGWAQVNYSYYATVEEMAIKLEYDLYYIKHRNMLMDILILFRTFTQVLAFRGR
;
A
#
# COMPACT_ATOMS: atom_id res chain seq x y z
N GLY A 1 -8.95 1.43 14.92
CA GLY A 1 -8.62 1.92 13.67
C GLY A 1 -8.31 3.40 13.52
N GLY A 2 -7.53 3.71 12.49
CA GLY A 2 -7.24 5.10 12.12
C GLY A 2 -6.17 5.81 12.95
N ARG A 3 -5.44 5.11 13.81
CA ARG A 3 -4.28 5.68 14.49
C ARG A 3 -3.13 5.86 13.51
N GLU A 4 -2.57 7.05 13.44
CA GLU A 4 -1.42 7.35 12.61
C GLU A 4 -0.14 6.75 13.20
N PHE A 5 0.78 6.34 12.32
CA PHE A 5 2.10 5.83 12.67
C PHE A 5 3.10 6.21 11.58
N ARG A 6 4.39 6.17 11.90
CA ARG A 6 5.47 6.42 10.93
C ARG A 6 5.83 5.13 10.22
N MET A 7 5.54 5.06 8.93
CA MET A 7 5.90 3.93 8.08
C MET A 7 7.39 3.98 7.73
N HIS A 8 8.08 2.87 7.97
CA HIS A 8 9.49 2.73 7.61
C HIS A 8 9.65 2.17 6.19
N LYS A 9 10.39 2.90 5.34
CA LYS A 9 10.74 2.46 3.97
C LYS A 9 12.15 2.92 3.62
N PHE A 10 12.82 2.18 2.72
CA PHE A 10 14.02 2.73 2.09
C PHE A 10 13.65 3.85 1.12
N ARG A 11 14.51 4.87 1.05
CA ARG A 11 14.31 5.98 0.14
C ARG A 11 14.57 5.53 -1.30
N THR A 12 13.60 5.73 -2.16
CA THR A 12 13.66 5.37 -3.58
C THR A 12 13.59 6.58 -4.51
N MET A 13 13.25 7.75 -3.97
CA MET A 13 13.15 9.02 -4.68
C MET A 13 14.31 9.95 -4.35
N HIS A 14 14.59 10.92 -5.23
CA HIS A 14 15.53 12.01 -4.97
C HIS A 14 15.14 12.78 -3.70
N GLN A 15 16.14 13.44 -3.05
CA GLN A 15 15.89 14.14 -1.78
C GLN A 15 14.93 15.32 -1.91
N ASP A 16 14.82 15.86 -3.10
CA ASP A 16 14.00 17.02 -3.46
C ASP A 16 12.68 16.67 -4.15
N ALA A 17 12.31 15.40 -4.13
CA ALA A 17 11.09 14.89 -4.81
C ALA A 17 9.77 15.55 -4.34
N GLU A 18 9.72 16.10 -3.14
CA GLU A 18 8.57 16.79 -2.55
C GLU A 18 8.98 18.16 -1.96
N LYS A 19 9.95 18.88 -2.60
CA LYS A 19 10.40 20.20 -2.10
C LYS A 19 9.28 21.22 -1.97
N ASP A 20 8.27 21.14 -2.83
CA ASP A 20 7.13 22.07 -2.82
C ASP A 20 6.08 21.71 -1.76
N GLY A 21 6.31 20.68 -0.94
CA GLY A 21 5.37 20.21 0.09
C GLY A 21 4.09 19.60 -0.49
N ILE A 22 3.99 19.46 -1.83
CA ILE A 22 2.83 18.91 -2.49
C ILE A 22 2.94 17.39 -2.52
N VAL A 23 2.03 16.71 -1.80
CA VAL A 23 1.92 15.25 -1.82
C VAL A 23 1.27 14.82 -3.14
N GLN A 24 2.02 14.09 -3.97
CA GLN A 24 1.52 13.58 -5.26
C GLN A 24 1.53 12.05 -5.28
N LEU A 25 0.50 11.44 -5.88
CA LEU A 25 0.50 10.02 -6.19
C LEU A 25 1.66 9.69 -7.14
N THR A 26 2.31 8.56 -6.90
CA THR A 26 3.39 8.10 -7.79
C THR A 26 2.81 7.64 -9.11
N ARG A 27 3.36 8.15 -10.22
CA ARG A 27 2.97 7.79 -11.59
C ARG A 27 3.82 6.64 -12.12
N GLU A 28 3.37 5.97 -13.19
CA GLU A 28 4.06 4.82 -13.79
C GLU A 28 5.45 5.15 -14.30
N LYS A 29 5.79 6.28 -14.71
CA LYS A 29 7.14 6.75 -15.10
C LYS A 29 7.48 8.03 -14.35
N ASP A 30 7.59 7.91 -13.02
CA ASP A 30 7.83 9.05 -12.16
C ASP A 30 9.31 9.43 -12.15
N SER A 31 9.63 10.60 -12.69
CA SER A 31 11.01 11.11 -12.77
C SER A 31 11.67 11.36 -11.42
N ARG A 32 10.88 11.41 -10.34
CA ARG A 32 11.39 11.55 -8.98
C ARG A 32 12.07 10.28 -8.46
N ILE A 33 11.84 9.13 -9.12
CA ILE A 33 12.39 7.83 -8.70
C ILE A 33 13.82 7.71 -9.26
N THR A 34 14.78 7.39 -8.38
CA THR A 34 16.16 7.10 -8.81
C THR A 34 16.24 5.76 -9.55
N ARG A 35 17.29 5.54 -10.36
CA ARG A 35 17.52 4.25 -11.04
C ARG A 35 17.60 3.08 -10.04
N PHE A 36 18.32 3.27 -8.94
CA PHE A 36 18.41 2.30 -7.86
C PHE A 36 17.09 2.16 -7.11
N GLY A 37 16.38 3.26 -6.86
CA GLY A 37 15.04 3.25 -6.27
C GLY A 37 14.04 2.45 -7.10
N ASN A 38 14.13 2.51 -8.42
CA ASN A 38 13.28 1.70 -9.31
C ASN A 38 13.56 0.20 -9.16
N PHE A 39 14.84 -0.20 -9.02
CA PHE A 39 15.18 -1.59 -8.71
C PHE A 39 14.59 -2.02 -7.36
N LEU A 40 14.75 -1.21 -6.30
CA LEU A 40 14.21 -1.52 -4.97
C LEU A 40 12.68 -1.68 -5.00
N ARG A 41 11.96 -0.80 -5.72
CA ARG A 41 10.49 -0.89 -5.87
C ARG A 41 10.06 -2.14 -6.63
N ARG A 42 10.74 -2.48 -7.72
CA ARG A 42 10.42 -3.69 -8.50
C ARG A 42 10.63 -4.98 -7.74
N THR A 43 11.54 -4.99 -6.79
CA THR A 43 11.85 -6.13 -5.92
C THR A 43 11.12 -6.07 -4.57
N HIS A 44 10.37 -5.00 -4.28
CA HIS A 44 9.76 -4.71 -2.97
C HIS A 44 10.74 -4.64 -1.79
N ILE A 45 12.05 -4.56 -2.06
CA ILE A 45 13.09 -4.43 -1.01
C ILE A 45 12.90 -3.12 -0.24
N ASP A 46 12.39 -2.07 -0.89
CA ASP A 46 12.09 -0.79 -0.23
C ASP A 46 11.07 -0.91 0.90
N GLU A 47 10.25 -1.92 0.89
CA GLU A 47 9.20 -2.16 1.90
C GLU A 47 9.66 -3.06 3.07
N LEU A 48 10.85 -3.68 3.00
CA LEU A 48 11.37 -4.52 4.08
C LEU A 48 11.41 -3.84 5.46
N PRO A 49 11.76 -2.54 5.60
CA PRO A 49 11.73 -1.89 6.91
C PRO A 49 10.34 -1.84 7.56
N GLN A 50 9.24 -2.05 6.82
CA GLN A 50 7.88 -2.12 7.38
C GLN A 50 7.70 -3.32 8.33
N PHE A 51 8.56 -4.35 8.24
CA PHE A 51 8.55 -5.42 9.23
C PHE A 51 8.77 -4.90 10.66
N LEU A 52 9.49 -3.79 10.85
CA LEU A 52 9.59 -3.13 12.15
C LEU A 52 8.24 -2.59 12.62
N ASN A 53 7.41 -2.07 11.70
CA ASN A 53 6.06 -1.63 12.04
C ASN A 53 5.16 -2.83 12.42
N VAL A 54 5.36 -3.99 11.77
CA VAL A 54 4.64 -5.22 12.13
C VAL A 54 5.03 -5.68 13.54
N LEU A 55 6.33 -5.73 13.84
CA LEU A 55 6.84 -6.11 15.17
C LEU A 55 6.36 -5.16 16.28
N ARG A 56 6.21 -3.86 15.97
CA ARG A 56 5.64 -2.86 16.89
C ARG A 56 4.11 -2.94 17.00
N GLY A 57 3.46 -3.80 16.22
CA GLY A 57 2.01 -3.93 16.22
C GLY A 57 1.24 -2.79 15.55
N GLU A 58 1.93 -1.93 14.79
CA GLU A 58 1.35 -0.82 14.02
C GLU A 58 0.75 -1.32 12.70
N MET A 59 1.33 -2.37 12.11
CA MET A 59 0.92 -3.02 10.88
C MET A 59 0.70 -4.52 11.09
N SER A 60 0.09 -5.17 10.10
CA SER A 60 0.01 -6.61 9.93
C SER A 60 0.83 -7.03 8.69
N LEU A 61 1.12 -8.31 8.53
CA LEU A 61 1.67 -8.82 7.27
C LEU A 61 0.66 -8.66 6.15
N VAL A 62 -0.60 -9.04 6.41
CA VAL A 62 -1.70 -8.97 5.45
C VAL A 62 -2.77 -7.99 5.92
N GLY A 63 -3.25 -7.14 5.02
CA GLY A 63 -4.27 -6.14 5.28
C GLY A 63 -4.38 -5.12 4.15
N PRO A 64 -5.35 -4.19 4.22
CA PRO A 64 -5.41 -3.05 3.32
C PRO A 64 -4.11 -2.25 3.33
N ARG A 65 -3.65 -1.77 2.16
CA ARG A 65 -2.46 -0.93 2.10
C ARG A 65 -2.66 0.36 2.89
N SER A 66 -1.67 0.74 3.71
CA SER A 66 -1.69 2.03 4.40
C SER A 66 -1.65 3.18 3.40
N GLU A 67 -2.48 4.17 3.62
CA GLU A 67 -2.51 5.42 2.85
C GLU A 67 -2.10 6.59 3.75
N ARG A 68 -1.61 7.67 3.15
CA ARG A 68 -1.31 8.92 3.87
C ARG A 68 -2.60 9.54 4.42
N PRO A 69 -2.55 10.22 5.59
CA PRO A 69 -3.73 10.87 6.18
C PRO A 69 -4.43 11.83 5.23
N GLU A 70 -3.66 12.56 4.40
CA GLU A 70 -4.17 13.52 3.42
C GLU A 70 -5.08 12.83 2.39
N TRP A 71 -4.64 11.67 1.86
CA TRP A 71 -5.44 10.89 0.93
C TRP A 71 -6.68 10.27 1.58
N ILE A 72 -6.57 9.84 2.83
CA ILE A 72 -7.74 9.33 3.58
C ILE A 72 -8.77 10.44 3.74
N ALA A 73 -8.33 11.66 4.08
CA ALA A 73 -9.21 12.83 4.22
C ALA A 73 -9.91 13.19 2.90
N GLU A 74 -9.20 13.11 1.78
CA GLU A 74 -9.74 13.38 0.46
C GLU A 74 -10.73 12.30 0.01
N PHE A 75 -10.32 11.03 0.01
CA PHE A 75 -11.13 9.94 -0.53
C PHE A 75 -12.39 9.65 0.31
N GLN A 76 -12.35 9.86 1.63
CA GLN A 76 -13.55 9.70 2.46
C GLN A 76 -14.69 10.67 2.11
N MET A 77 -14.38 11.82 1.48
CA MET A 77 -15.37 12.79 1.03
C MET A 77 -16.03 12.39 -0.28
N GLN A 78 -15.36 11.54 -1.08
CA GLN A 78 -15.76 11.19 -2.43
C GLN A 78 -16.26 9.74 -2.53
N ILE A 79 -15.74 8.83 -1.68
CA ILE A 79 -16.02 7.40 -1.76
C ILE A 79 -16.78 6.95 -0.51
N PRO A 80 -18.04 6.49 -0.64
CA PRO A 80 -18.79 5.96 0.49
C PRO A 80 -18.05 4.83 1.21
N PHE A 81 -18.16 4.78 2.53
CA PHE A 81 -17.55 3.75 3.39
C PHE A 81 -16.02 3.65 3.31
N TYR A 82 -15.30 4.63 2.74
CA TYR A 82 -13.85 4.58 2.59
C TYR A 82 -13.12 4.29 3.91
N ARG A 83 -13.61 4.84 5.03
CA ARG A 83 -13.03 4.61 6.37
C ARG A 83 -13.21 3.19 6.89
N ALA A 84 -14.08 2.37 6.31
CA ALA A 84 -14.26 0.98 6.76
C ALA A 84 -12.97 0.14 6.58
N ARG A 85 -12.08 0.51 5.67
CA ARG A 85 -10.75 -0.09 5.53
C ARG A 85 -9.86 0.08 6.77
N LEU A 86 -10.15 1.06 7.64
CA LEU A 86 -9.45 1.32 8.89
C LEU A 86 -9.92 0.44 10.07
N LEU A 87 -10.89 -0.45 9.87
CA LEU A 87 -11.36 -1.40 10.89
C LEU A 87 -10.31 -2.46 11.23
N VAL A 88 -9.34 -2.66 10.35
CA VAL A 88 -8.21 -3.59 10.55
C VAL A 88 -6.89 -2.84 10.47
N LYS A 89 -5.80 -3.48 10.95
CA LYS A 89 -4.45 -2.93 10.76
C LYS A 89 -4.08 -2.95 9.26
N PRO A 90 -3.35 -1.96 8.77
CA PRO A 90 -2.83 -1.99 7.42
C PRO A 90 -1.81 -3.12 7.25
N GLY A 91 -1.74 -3.68 6.05
CA GLY A 91 -0.82 -4.75 5.69
C GLY A 91 0.37 -4.28 4.86
N ILE A 92 1.47 -5.05 4.91
CA ILE A 92 2.57 -4.94 3.94
C ILE A 92 2.03 -5.35 2.58
N THR A 93 1.27 -6.45 2.53
CA THR A 93 0.53 -6.90 1.37
C THR A 93 -0.96 -7.06 1.69
N GLY A 94 -1.81 -7.20 0.66
CA GLY A 94 -3.24 -7.33 0.86
C GLY A 94 -3.97 -7.82 -0.38
N TRP A 95 -5.25 -8.16 -0.19
CA TRP A 95 -6.09 -8.70 -1.26
C TRP A 95 -6.23 -7.77 -2.45
N ALA A 96 -6.38 -6.46 -2.20
CA ALA A 96 -6.36 -5.46 -3.25
C ALA A 96 -5.02 -5.45 -4.01
N GLN A 97 -3.89 -5.48 -3.30
CA GLN A 97 -2.56 -5.39 -3.90
C GLN A 97 -2.24 -6.57 -4.84
N VAL A 98 -2.69 -7.79 -4.51
CA VAL A 98 -2.42 -8.97 -5.33
C VAL A 98 -3.39 -9.18 -6.50
N ASN A 99 -4.55 -8.49 -6.50
CA ASN A 99 -5.56 -8.63 -7.55
C ASN A 99 -5.74 -7.37 -8.39
N TYR A 100 -5.46 -6.18 -7.83
CA TYR A 100 -5.67 -4.89 -8.47
C TYR A 100 -4.49 -3.97 -8.20
N SER A 101 -3.59 -3.90 -9.16
CA SER A 101 -2.25 -3.33 -8.92
C SER A 101 -2.15 -1.82 -9.13
N TYR A 102 -3.05 -1.20 -9.88
CA TYR A 102 -2.95 0.20 -10.26
C TYR A 102 -4.19 1.00 -9.87
N TYR A 103 -3.98 2.21 -9.37
CA TYR A 103 -5.04 3.20 -9.13
C TYR A 103 -4.43 4.61 -9.21
N ALA A 104 -5.02 5.43 -10.04
CA ALA A 104 -4.66 6.84 -10.24
C ALA A 104 -5.88 7.76 -10.16
N THR A 105 -7.09 7.21 -10.25
CA THR A 105 -8.34 7.95 -10.19
C THR A 105 -9.18 7.57 -8.97
N VAL A 106 -10.20 8.39 -8.67
CA VAL A 106 -11.15 8.14 -7.57
C VAL A 106 -11.94 6.85 -7.83
N GLU A 107 -12.33 6.61 -9.08
CA GLU A 107 -13.08 5.42 -9.50
C GLU A 107 -12.24 4.15 -9.28
N GLU A 108 -10.98 4.19 -9.66
CA GLU A 108 -10.04 3.08 -9.43
C GLU A 108 -9.79 2.84 -7.93
N MET A 109 -9.76 3.92 -7.14
CA MET A 109 -9.66 3.81 -5.69
C MET A 109 -10.93 3.21 -5.08
N ALA A 110 -12.12 3.48 -5.64
CA ALA A 110 -13.36 2.86 -5.21
C ALA A 110 -13.34 1.34 -5.49
N ILE A 111 -12.88 0.92 -6.67
CA ILE A 111 -12.70 -0.50 -6.99
C ILE A 111 -11.69 -1.17 -6.02
N LYS A 112 -10.58 -0.51 -5.74
CA LYS A 112 -9.60 -1.00 -4.75
C LYS A 112 -10.22 -1.16 -3.37
N LEU A 113 -11.09 -0.21 -2.97
CA LEU A 113 -11.82 -0.29 -1.70
C LEU A 113 -12.71 -1.53 -1.64
N GLU A 114 -13.37 -1.92 -2.73
CA GLU A 114 -14.18 -3.15 -2.76
C GLU A 114 -13.34 -4.39 -2.42
N TYR A 115 -12.12 -4.50 -2.97
CA TYR A 115 -11.19 -5.58 -2.62
C TYR A 115 -10.76 -5.50 -1.15
N ASP A 116 -10.49 -4.31 -0.61
CA ASP A 116 -10.14 -4.13 0.80
C ASP A 116 -11.32 -4.53 1.71
N LEU A 117 -12.55 -4.14 1.38
CA LEU A 117 -13.76 -4.50 2.14
C LEU A 117 -14.07 -6.00 2.04
N TYR A 118 -13.87 -6.60 0.86
CA TYR A 118 -13.99 -8.04 0.68
C TYR A 118 -13.05 -8.79 1.62
N TYR A 119 -11.76 -8.37 1.67
CA TYR A 119 -10.79 -8.94 2.60
C TYR A 119 -11.24 -8.79 4.05
N ILE A 120 -11.65 -7.61 4.48
CA ILE A 120 -12.08 -7.34 5.85
C ILE A 120 -13.24 -8.26 6.26
N LYS A 121 -14.20 -8.47 5.34
CA LYS A 121 -15.38 -9.33 5.56
C LYS A 121 -15.02 -10.81 5.62
N HIS A 122 -14.08 -11.28 4.79
CA HIS A 122 -13.81 -12.71 4.60
C HIS A 122 -12.45 -13.16 5.16
N ARG A 123 -11.70 -12.28 5.83
CA ARG A 123 -10.37 -12.57 6.34
C ARG A 123 -10.36 -13.81 7.22
N ASN A 124 -9.46 -14.70 6.91
CA ASN A 124 -9.13 -15.90 7.68
C ASN A 124 -7.70 -16.33 7.35
N MET A 125 -7.17 -17.28 8.11
CA MET A 125 -5.78 -17.74 7.94
C MET A 125 -5.48 -18.28 6.53
N LEU A 126 -6.42 -18.99 5.91
CA LEU A 126 -6.22 -19.53 4.54
C LEU A 126 -6.13 -18.40 3.51
N MET A 127 -6.96 -17.37 3.65
CA MET A 127 -6.91 -16.20 2.78
C MET A 127 -5.58 -15.44 2.94
N ASP A 128 -5.09 -15.29 4.17
CA ASP A 128 -3.80 -14.65 4.43
C ASP A 128 -2.65 -15.44 3.79
N ILE A 129 -2.64 -16.76 3.94
CA ILE A 129 -1.64 -17.64 3.29
C ILE A 129 -1.71 -17.53 1.76
N LEU A 130 -2.90 -17.50 1.17
CA LEU A 130 -3.08 -17.31 -0.27
C LEU A 130 -2.52 -15.97 -0.74
N ILE A 131 -2.79 -14.89 0.01
CA ILE A 131 -2.28 -13.55 -0.31
C ILE A 131 -0.74 -13.54 -0.24
N LEU A 132 -0.15 -14.10 0.81
CA LEU A 132 1.30 -14.20 0.97
C LEU A 132 1.95 -14.99 -0.18
N PHE A 133 1.35 -16.12 -0.57
CA PHE A 133 1.83 -16.92 -1.70
C PHE A 133 1.78 -16.13 -3.02
N ARG A 134 0.67 -15.44 -3.32
CA ARG A 134 0.55 -14.58 -4.50
C ARG A 134 1.56 -13.43 -4.48
N THR A 135 1.76 -12.81 -3.32
CA THR A 135 2.78 -11.76 -3.16
C THR A 135 4.18 -12.29 -3.49
N PHE A 136 4.53 -13.46 -2.96
CA PHE A 136 5.82 -14.08 -3.24
C PHE A 136 6.02 -14.33 -4.74
N THR A 137 5.02 -14.84 -5.45
CA THR A 137 5.10 -15.05 -6.90
C THR A 137 5.26 -13.74 -7.69
N GLN A 138 4.61 -12.65 -7.24
CA GLN A 138 4.76 -11.33 -7.86
C GLN A 138 6.16 -10.75 -7.64
N VAL A 139 6.72 -10.90 -6.44
CA VAL A 139 8.10 -10.48 -6.12
C VAL A 139 9.11 -11.22 -7.00
N LEU A 140 8.99 -12.54 -7.12
CA LEU A 140 9.87 -13.35 -8.00
C LEU A 140 9.74 -12.98 -9.47
N ALA A 141 8.56 -12.57 -9.92
CA ALA A 141 8.32 -12.10 -11.28
C ALA A 141 8.77 -10.64 -11.52
N PHE A 142 9.41 -9.97 -10.56
CA PHE A 142 9.82 -8.56 -10.60
C PHE A 142 8.67 -7.62 -11.01
N ARG A 143 7.45 -7.93 -10.59
CA ARG A 143 6.23 -7.15 -10.87
C ARG A 143 5.93 -6.11 -9.78
N GLY A 144 6.91 -5.75 -8.96
CA GLY A 144 6.84 -4.61 -8.04
C GLY A 144 6.74 -3.29 -8.81
N ARG A 145 6.17 -2.27 -8.18
CA ARG A 145 6.01 -0.93 -8.73
C ARG A 145 7.22 -0.06 -8.51
#